data_30393b95ec023654ec60f66cab28fab1
#
_entry.id   30393b95ec023654ec60f66cab28fab1
#
_cell.length_a   1.000
_cell.length_b   1.000
_cell.length_c   1.000
_cell.angle_alpha   90.00
_cell.angle_beta   90.00
_cell.angle_gamma   90.00
#
_symmetry.space_group_name_H-M   'P 1'
#
loop_
_entity.id
_entity.type
_entity.pdbx_description
1 polymer ?
#
loop_
_entity_poly.entity_id
_entity_poly.type
_entity_poly.pdbx_seq_one_letter_code
_entity_poly.pdbx_strand_id
1 'polypeptide(L)'
;MGAITGVDGVDVVIGTSSFLREFSHGKDMAYITKTAIEVIEFVKTKGIEVRFSSEDSFRSDLVDLLSIYQTVDKIGVNRVGVADTVGCANPRQVYDLVRTLRGVVSCDIEVHLHNDTGMGKASKTLLVRLFTLLGQLLPTHTQR
;
A
#
# COMPACT_ATOMS: atom_id res chain seq x y z
N MET A 1 2.26 -13.01 -16.17
CA MET A 1 1.44 -14.25 -16.00
C MET A 1 -0.04 -13.93 -15.77
N GLY A 2 -0.42 -12.97 -14.92
CA GLY A 2 -1.83 -12.65 -14.61
C GLY A 2 -2.73 -12.42 -15.84
N ALA A 3 -2.24 -11.74 -16.88
CA ALA A 3 -3.00 -11.47 -18.10
C ALA A 3 -3.43 -12.72 -18.89
N ILE A 4 -2.74 -13.84 -18.69
CA ILE A 4 -3.03 -15.13 -19.37
C ILE A 4 -4.06 -15.95 -18.58
N THR A 5 -4.24 -15.64 -17.29
CA THR A 5 -5.11 -16.40 -16.36
C THR A 5 -6.49 -15.80 -16.18
N GLY A 6 -6.80 -14.65 -16.82
CA GLY A 6 -8.11 -13.99 -16.74
C GLY A 6 -8.38 -13.33 -15.37
N VAL A 7 -7.33 -12.83 -14.70
CA VAL A 7 -7.49 -12.04 -13.46
C VAL A 7 -7.95 -10.62 -13.77
N ASP A 8 -8.75 -10.05 -12.87
CA ASP A 8 -9.27 -8.67 -13.01
C ASP A 8 -8.24 -7.62 -12.56
N GLY A 9 -7.32 -7.98 -11.68
CA GLY A 9 -6.29 -7.08 -11.14
C GLY A 9 -5.03 -7.80 -10.69
N VAL A 10 -3.95 -7.04 -10.59
CA VAL A 10 -2.64 -7.48 -10.10
C VAL A 10 -2.16 -6.58 -8.98
N ASP A 11 -1.72 -7.17 -7.87
CA ASP A 11 -1.03 -6.44 -6.80
C ASP A 11 0.49 -6.57 -6.98
N VAL A 12 1.13 -5.43 -7.19
CA VAL A 12 2.60 -5.31 -7.26
C VAL A 12 3.11 -5.02 -5.85
N VAL A 13 3.71 -6.02 -5.21
CA VAL A 13 4.12 -5.96 -3.81
C VAL A 13 5.63 -5.97 -3.69
N ILE A 14 6.18 -5.10 -2.85
CA ILE A 14 7.60 -5.09 -2.48
C ILE A 14 7.81 -4.58 -1.06
N GLY A 15 8.78 -5.14 -0.34
CA GLY A 15 9.20 -4.64 0.96
C GLY A 15 9.97 -3.33 0.86
N THR A 16 9.55 -2.31 1.59
CA THR A 16 10.17 -0.98 1.58
C THR A 16 10.95 -0.66 2.85
N SER A 17 10.76 -1.42 3.94
CA SER A 17 11.53 -1.23 5.17
C SER A 17 13.01 -1.52 4.98
N SER A 18 13.86 -0.87 5.78
CA SER A 18 15.31 -1.14 5.79
C SER A 18 15.60 -2.62 6.05
N PHE A 19 14.84 -3.27 6.92
CA PHE A 19 14.95 -4.70 7.19
C PHE A 19 14.75 -5.57 5.94
N LEU A 20 13.69 -5.34 5.19
CA LEU A 20 13.42 -6.13 3.99
C LEU A 20 14.39 -5.78 2.86
N ARG A 21 14.78 -4.51 2.75
CA ARG A 21 15.77 -4.09 1.77
C ARG A 21 17.16 -4.72 2.03
N GLU A 22 17.57 -4.81 3.29
CA GLU A 22 18.89 -5.36 3.65
C GLU A 22 18.89 -6.88 3.69
N PHE A 23 17.90 -7.50 4.35
CA PHE A 23 17.95 -8.94 4.69
C PHE A 23 17.06 -9.84 3.83
N SER A 24 16.21 -9.27 2.95
CA SER A 24 15.34 -10.07 2.09
C SER A 24 15.76 -9.99 0.62
N HIS A 25 15.61 -8.83 -0.01
CA HIS A 25 15.82 -8.74 -1.46
C HIS A 25 17.06 -7.95 -1.89
N GLY A 26 17.76 -7.26 -0.99
CA GLY A 26 19.02 -6.57 -1.29
C GLY A 26 18.88 -5.38 -2.25
N LYS A 27 17.71 -4.74 -2.33
CA LYS A 27 17.44 -3.65 -3.28
C LYS A 27 17.29 -2.31 -2.56
N ASP A 28 17.83 -1.26 -3.15
CA ASP A 28 17.63 0.12 -2.69
C ASP A 28 16.31 0.70 -3.24
N MET A 29 15.91 1.85 -2.72
CA MET A 29 14.67 2.52 -3.11
C MET A 29 14.68 2.97 -4.57
N ALA A 30 15.83 3.32 -5.13
CA ALA A 30 15.94 3.73 -6.53
C ALA A 30 15.64 2.55 -7.47
N TYR A 31 16.19 1.37 -7.18
CA TYR A 31 15.89 0.15 -7.91
C TYR A 31 14.42 -0.25 -7.77
N ILE A 32 13.89 -0.22 -6.54
CA ILE A 32 12.48 -0.57 -6.25
C ILE A 32 11.55 0.33 -7.05
N THR A 33 11.77 1.66 -7.00
CA THR A 33 10.92 2.63 -7.70
C THR A 33 10.97 2.43 -9.21
N LYS A 34 12.16 2.29 -9.79
CA LYS A 34 12.32 2.03 -11.22
C LYS A 34 11.60 0.76 -11.66
N THR A 35 11.81 -0.34 -10.94
CA THR A 35 11.20 -1.63 -11.28
C THR A 35 9.69 -1.60 -11.10
N ALA A 36 9.20 -0.92 -10.06
CA ALA A 36 7.75 -0.75 -9.86
C ALA A 36 7.10 -0.02 -11.04
N ILE A 37 7.72 1.07 -11.54
CA ILE A 37 7.24 1.79 -12.72
C ILE A 37 7.14 0.84 -13.93
N GLU A 38 8.23 0.15 -14.25
CA GLU A 38 8.30 -0.76 -15.40
C GLU A 38 7.22 -1.86 -15.34
N VAL A 39 7.04 -2.47 -14.16
CA VAL A 39 6.06 -3.55 -13.97
C VAL A 39 4.62 -3.00 -14.05
N ILE A 40 4.34 -1.87 -13.40
CA ILE A 40 3.01 -1.25 -13.41
C ILE A 40 2.62 -0.85 -14.83
N GLU A 41 3.50 -0.17 -15.56
CA GLU A 41 3.26 0.21 -16.95
C GLU A 41 3.01 -1.01 -17.83
N PHE A 42 3.81 -2.07 -17.67
CA PHE A 42 3.59 -3.32 -18.40
C PHE A 42 2.22 -3.94 -18.11
N VAL A 43 1.80 -4.03 -16.84
CA VAL A 43 0.49 -4.60 -16.48
C VAL A 43 -0.64 -3.75 -17.06
N LYS A 44 -0.53 -2.43 -17.01
CA LYS A 44 -1.51 -1.50 -17.59
C LYS A 44 -1.69 -1.68 -19.10
N THR A 45 -0.63 -2.04 -19.84
CA THR A 45 -0.77 -2.35 -21.28
C THR A 45 -1.68 -3.57 -21.55
N LYS A 46 -1.97 -4.37 -20.52
CA LYS A 46 -2.87 -5.52 -20.63
C LYS A 46 -4.32 -5.20 -20.28
N GLY A 47 -4.64 -3.95 -19.94
CA GLY A 47 -5.99 -3.54 -19.56
C GLY A 47 -6.44 -4.09 -18.20
N ILE A 48 -5.50 -4.46 -17.32
CA ILE A 48 -5.76 -5.07 -16.01
C ILE A 48 -5.59 -4.01 -14.93
N GLU A 49 -6.43 -4.03 -13.90
CA GLU A 49 -6.27 -3.15 -12.74
C GLU A 49 -4.95 -3.42 -12.02
N VAL A 50 -4.31 -2.33 -11.56
CA VAL A 50 -3.06 -2.42 -10.82
C VAL A 50 -3.23 -1.81 -9.44
N ARG A 51 -2.87 -2.59 -8.43
CA ARG A 51 -2.59 -2.15 -7.07
C ARG A 51 -1.09 -2.17 -6.85
N PHE A 52 -0.57 -1.18 -6.13
CA PHE A 52 0.80 -1.22 -5.60
C PHE A 52 0.76 -1.27 -4.09
N SER A 53 1.45 -2.23 -3.48
CA SER A 53 1.50 -2.41 -2.03
C SER A 53 2.93 -2.38 -1.51
N SER A 54 3.14 -1.60 -0.45
CA SER A 54 4.37 -1.66 0.33
C SER A 54 4.21 -2.70 1.44
N GLU A 55 5.04 -3.73 1.42
CA GLU A 55 5.18 -4.64 2.55
C GLU A 55 6.02 -3.96 3.64
N ASP A 56 5.61 -4.16 4.92
CA ASP A 56 6.27 -3.59 6.10
C ASP A 56 6.27 -2.05 6.12
N SER A 57 5.17 -1.45 5.71
CA SER A 57 5.02 0.01 5.57
C SER A 57 5.30 0.78 6.86
N PHE A 58 4.91 0.23 8.02
CA PHE A 58 5.03 0.90 9.32
C PHE A 58 6.44 0.93 9.91
N ARG A 59 7.37 0.15 9.33
CA ARG A 59 8.80 0.20 9.66
C ARG A 59 9.65 0.77 8.53
N SER A 60 9.00 1.25 7.47
CA SER A 60 9.67 1.94 6.36
C SER A 60 9.97 3.39 6.69
N ASP A 61 10.98 3.96 6.06
CA ASP A 61 11.20 5.41 6.11
C ASP A 61 10.03 6.14 5.47
N LEU A 62 9.50 7.15 6.16
CA LEU A 62 8.28 7.84 5.72
C LEU A 62 8.48 8.61 4.41
N VAL A 63 9.65 9.21 4.21
CA VAL A 63 9.94 10.00 3.01
C VAL A 63 10.03 9.08 1.80
N ASP A 64 10.77 7.98 1.93
CA ASP A 64 10.88 6.95 0.91
C ASP A 64 9.49 6.39 0.55
N LEU A 65 8.69 6.09 1.57
CA LEU A 65 7.37 5.53 1.42
C LEU A 65 6.41 6.48 0.67
N LEU A 66 6.36 7.74 1.08
CA LEU A 66 5.52 8.75 0.42
C LEU A 66 5.97 9.02 -1.01
N SER A 67 7.29 9.02 -1.27
CA SER A 67 7.86 9.24 -2.59
C SER A 67 7.45 8.14 -3.58
N ILE A 68 7.56 6.86 -3.17
CA ILE A 68 7.15 5.77 -4.06
C ILE A 68 5.64 5.76 -4.30
N TYR A 69 4.81 6.00 -3.27
CA TYR A 69 3.37 6.06 -3.45
C TYR A 69 2.93 7.21 -4.37
N GLN A 70 3.53 8.39 -4.21
CA GLN A 70 3.28 9.50 -5.13
C GLN A 70 3.68 9.17 -6.57
N THR A 71 4.79 8.44 -6.74
CA THR A 71 5.28 8.03 -8.06
C THR A 71 4.30 7.05 -8.72
N VAL A 72 3.87 6.00 -8.01
CA VAL A 72 2.95 5.01 -8.59
C VAL A 72 1.55 5.60 -8.82
N ASP A 73 1.08 6.52 -7.98
CA ASP A 73 -0.17 7.27 -8.21
C ASP A 73 -0.11 8.08 -9.51
N LYS A 74 1.00 8.78 -9.76
CA LYS A 74 1.20 9.57 -11.00
C LYS A 74 1.18 8.71 -12.26
N ILE A 75 1.67 7.49 -12.22
CA ILE A 75 1.60 6.56 -13.36
C ILE A 75 0.24 5.85 -13.45
N GLY A 76 -0.66 6.11 -12.51
CA GLY A 76 -2.07 5.77 -12.56
C GLY A 76 -2.37 4.34 -12.12
N VAL A 77 -1.87 3.91 -10.95
CA VAL A 77 -2.39 2.71 -10.28
C VAL A 77 -3.84 2.96 -9.83
N ASN A 78 -4.65 1.93 -9.82
CA ASN A 78 -6.04 2.02 -9.38
C ASN A 78 -6.14 2.21 -7.88
N ARG A 79 -5.22 1.61 -7.11
CA ARG A 79 -5.17 1.71 -5.65
C ARG A 79 -3.77 1.47 -5.11
N VAL A 80 -3.53 1.95 -3.89
CA VAL A 80 -2.31 1.67 -3.13
C VAL A 80 -2.64 0.93 -1.85
N GLY A 81 -1.77 -0.02 -1.46
CA GLY A 81 -1.91 -0.84 -0.28
C GLY A 81 -0.86 -0.51 0.77
N VAL A 82 -1.27 -0.37 2.04
CA VAL A 82 -0.39 -0.16 3.20
C VAL A 82 -0.48 -1.39 4.09
N ALA A 83 0.67 -2.07 4.35
CA ALA A 83 0.68 -3.28 5.14
C ALA A 83 1.42 -3.08 6.48
N ASP A 84 0.72 -3.43 7.57
CA ASP A 84 1.31 -3.70 8.88
C ASP A 84 1.67 -5.21 8.95
N THR A 85 2.76 -5.55 8.28
CA THR A 85 3.16 -6.95 8.04
C THR A 85 3.45 -7.72 9.33
N VAL A 86 4.00 -7.04 10.33
CA VAL A 86 4.38 -7.65 11.60
C VAL A 86 3.40 -7.35 12.75
N GLY A 87 2.31 -6.65 12.48
CA GLY A 87 1.29 -6.31 13.48
C GLY A 87 1.79 -5.40 14.59
N CYS A 88 2.76 -4.52 14.30
CA CYS A 88 3.39 -3.64 15.29
C CYS A 88 2.75 -2.25 15.40
N ALA A 89 1.92 -1.87 14.43
CA ALA A 89 1.34 -0.54 14.39
C ALA A 89 0.18 -0.38 15.37
N ASN A 90 0.18 0.71 16.13
CA ASN A 90 -0.97 1.09 16.93
C ASN A 90 -1.98 1.93 16.12
N PRO A 91 -3.23 2.08 16.60
CA PRO A 91 -4.27 2.81 15.87
C PRO A 91 -3.91 4.24 15.48
N ARG A 92 -3.14 4.94 16.31
CA ARG A 92 -2.70 6.30 16.03
C ARG A 92 -1.70 6.35 14.88
N GLN A 93 -0.73 5.44 14.84
CA GLN A 93 0.23 5.33 13.74
C GLN A 93 -0.46 5.02 12.42
N VAL A 94 -1.43 4.11 12.44
CA VAL A 94 -2.23 3.77 11.25
C VAL A 94 -3.01 4.98 10.74
N TYR A 95 -3.67 5.70 11.65
CA TYR A 95 -4.39 6.93 11.31
C TYR A 95 -3.49 7.99 10.69
N ASP A 96 -2.34 8.28 11.32
CA ASP A 96 -1.44 9.33 10.88
C ASP A 96 -0.82 8.99 9.51
N LEU A 97 -0.42 7.73 9.28
CA LEU A 97 0.12 7.30 8.00
C LEU A 97 -0.92 7.40 6.88
N VAL A 98 -2.12 6.87 7.08
CA VAL A 98 -3.17 6.89 6.06
C VAL A 98 -3.63 8.32 5.76
N ARG A 99 -3.76 9.17 6.79
CA ARG A 99 -4.06 10.59 6.60
C ARG A 99 -2.99 11.33 5.80
N THR A 100 -1.72 11.07 6.12
CA THR A 100 -0.59 11.68 5.41
C THR A 100 -0.55 11.20 3.96
N LEU A 101 -0.73 9.90 3.74
CA LEU A 101 -0.77 9.31 2.42
C LEU A 101 -1.92 9.87 1.58
N ARG A 102 -3.11 10.08 2.17
CA ARG A 102 -4.23 10.72 1.47
C ARG A 102 -3.93 12.13 0.97
N GLY A 103 -2.97 12.82 1.57
CA GLY A 103 -2.51 14.13 1.10
C GLY A 103 -1.58 14.08 -0.12
N VAL A 104 -1.07 12.91 -0.49
CA VAL A 104 -0.07 12.77 -1.56
C VAL A 104 -0.50 11.87 -2.72
N VAL A 105 -1.55 11.05 -2.53
CA VAL A 105 -2.10 10.19 -3.59
C VAL A 105 -3.57 10.52 -3.86
N SER A 106 -4.00 10.33 -5.11
CA SER A 106 -5.37 10.54 -5.56
C SER A 106 -6.19 9.24 -5.64
N CYS A 107 -5.52 8.11 -5.89
CA CYS A 107 -6.14 6.79 -6.00
C CYS A 107 -6.66 6.27 -4.65
N ASP A 108 -7.36 5.13 -4.67
CA ASP A 108 -7.86 4.48 -3.47
C ASP A 108 -6.72 3.98 -2.57
N ILE A 109 -6.91 4.06 -1.25
CA ILE A 109 -5.98 3.52 -0.25
C ILE A 109 -6.62 2.32 0.42
N GLU A 110 -5.93 1.20 0.40
CA GLU A 110 -6.29 -0.02 1.13
C GLU A 110 -5.31 -0.27 2.28
N VAL A 111 -5.79 -0.88 3.34
CA VAL A 111 -4.93 -1.25 4.49
C VAL A 111 -5.05 -2.74 4.77
N HIS A 112 -3.90 -3.37 5.01
CA HIS A 112 -3.76 -4.75 5.46
C HIS A 112 -3.08 -4.73 6.83
N LEU A 113 -3.83 -5.02 7.89
CA LEU A 113 -3.35 -4.88 9.27
C LEU A 113 -3.37 -6.23 9.96
N HIS A 114 -2.19 -6.74 10.30
CA HIS A 114 -2.04 -7.90 11.15
C HIS A 114 -2.48 -7.60 12.59
N ASN A 115 -2.88 -8.63 13.32
CA ASN A 115 -3.46 -8.48 14.66
C ASN A 115 -2.62 -9.15 15.76
N ASP A 116 -1.33 -9.29 15.54
CA ASP A 116 -0.41 -9.98 16.46
C ASP A 116 -0.35 -9.33 17.85
N THR A 117 -0.44 -8.00 17.88
CA THR A 117 -0.52 -7.21 19.13
C THR A 117 -1.95 -6.94 19.62
N GLY A 118 -2.97 -7.43 18.90
CA GLY A 118 -4.38 -7.14 19.21
C GLY A 118 -4.88 -5.77 18.72
N MET A 119 -4.05 -4.98 18.05
CA MET A 119 -4.37 -3.59 17.65
C MET A 119 -5.05 -3.47 16.27
N GLY A 120 -5.02 -4.50 15.43
CA GLY A 120 -5.53 -4.46 14.06
C GLY A 120 -7.02 -4.08 13.99
N LYS A 121 -7.86 -4.62 14.88
CA LYS A 121 -9.29 -4.30 14.93
C LYS A 121 -9.55 -2.85 15.34
N ALA A 122 -8.82 -2.35 16.35
CA ALA A 122 -8.94 -0.96 16.81
C ALA A 122 -8.50 0.03 15.73
N SER A 123 -7.42 -0.27 15.02
CA SER A 123 -6.90 0.50 13.89
C SER A 123 -7.91 0.60 12.76
N LYS A 124 -8.52 -0.53 12.37
CA LYS A 124 -9.58 -0.56 11.35
C LYS A 124 -10.79 0.31 11.75
N THR A 125 -11.22 0.25 13.00
CA THR A 125 -12.36 1.04 13.50
C THR A 125 -12.07 2.54 13.44
N LEU A 126 -10.86 2.96 13.80
CA LEU A 126 -10.45 4.36 13.73
C LEU A 126 -10.40 4.88 12.30
N LEU A 127 -9.91 4.09 11.36
CA LEU A 127 -9.88 4.44 9.93
C LEU A 127 -11.29 4.62 9.37
N VAL A 128 -12.22 3.71 9.65
CA VAL A 128 -13.62 3.84 9.20
C VAL A 128 -14.22 5.16 9.67
N ARG A 129 -14.01 5.55 10.93
CA ARG A 129 -14.47 6.83 11.46
C ARG A 129 -13.84 8.03 10.75
N LEU A 130 -12.54 7.98 10.44
CA LEU A 130 -11.84 9.04 9.71
C LEU A 130 -12.48 9.27 8.34
N PHE A 131 -12.66 8.21 7.56
CA PHE A 131 -13.20 8.32 6.21
C PHE A 131 -14.68 8.71 6.18
N THR A 132 -15.46 8.26 7.15
CA THR A 132 -16.85 8.69 7.31
C THR A 132 -16.94 10.18 7.61
N LEU A 133 -16.09 10.70 8.50
CA LEU A 133 -16.07 12.12 8.85
C LEU A 133 -15.59 13.02 7.70
N LEU A 134 -14.72 12.50 6.83
CA LEU A 134 -14.21 13.24 5.66
C LEU A 134 -15.13 13.11 4.43
N GLY A 135 -16.27 12.43 4.55
CA GLY A 135 -17.20 12.22 3.43
C GLY A 135 -16.67 11.30 2.33
N GLN A 136 -15.60 10.58 2.60
CA GLN A 136 -14.99 9.62 1.68
C GLN A 136 -15.32 8.21 2.15
N LEU A 137 -16.39 7.62 1.61
CA LEU A 137 -16.69 6.20 1.79
C LEU A 137 -15.65 5.38 1.02
N LEU A 138 -14.78 4.68 1.77
CA LEU A 138 -13.99 3.61 1.17
C LEU A 138 -14.92 2.42 0.88
N PRO A 139 -14.84 1.81 -0.31
CA PRO A 139 -15.47 0.52 -0.51
C PRO A 139 -14.81 -0.50 0.43
N THR A 140 -15.58 -0.97 1.41
CA THR A 140 -15.11 -2.01 2.34
C THR A 140 -15.13 -3.36 1.63
N HIS A 141 -14.07 -3.74 0.95
CA HIS A 141 -13.85 -5.15 0.64
C HIS A 141 -13.41 -5.87 1.92
N THR A 142 -14.38 -6.45 2.58
CA THR A 142 -14.15 -7.37 3.68
C THR A 142 -13.71 -8.70 3.07
N GLN A 143 -12.43 -9.02 3.08
CA GLN A 143 -12.01 -10.41 2.89
C GLN A 143 -12.47 -11.20 4.13
N ARG A 144 -13.23 -12.25 3.89
CA ARG A 144 -13.59 -13.28 4.87
C ARG A 144 -12.45 -14.26 5.05
#